data_e1dcceec938a526aaa7d497adb8e08fc
#
_entry.id   e1dcceec938a526aaa7d497adb8e08fc
#
_cell.length_a   1.000
_cell.length_b   1.000
_cell.length_c   1.000
_cell.angle_alpha   90.00
_cell.angle_beta   90.00
_cell.angle_gamma   90.00
#
_symmetry.space_group_name_H-M   'P 1'
#
loop_
_entity.id
_entity.type
_entity.pdbx_description
1 polymer ?
#
loop_
_entity_poly.entity_id
_entity_poly.type
_entity_poly.pdbx_seq_one_letter_code
_entity_poly.pdbx_strand_id
1 'polypeptide(L)'
;MLCKLFTLIGMLLLPIFLQKGFNSYATRATEFNWLMLFGLYASQIAITMFHELGHYYYYQKYITSNKFRFGFLLRYFFLFMFYTNVNFMDHLSKRKQLKIMIAGVQTQLIISGILCTVMLFKTSDFFLMLFFLNLLNIVINLVPFIKTDGYWIINLLIESEDYMLAFKKWIRRKNKSIKASELLLAMFNVVAITYVLINGLTQIIQIFF
;
A
#
# COMPACT_ATOMS: atom_id res chain seq x y z
N MET A 1 16.30 -16.18 -6.59
CA MET A 1 17.19 -16.07 -5.41
C MET A 1 17.37 -14.62 -4.98
N LEU A 2 17.79 -13.72 -5.87
CA LEU A 2 18.01 -12.29 -5.62
C LEU A 2 16.79 -11.56 -4.98
N CYS A 3 15.56 -11.76 -5.49
CA CYS A 3 14.36 -11.12 -4.92
C CYS A 3 14.14 -11.46 -3.43
N LYS A 4 14.37 -12.71 -3.03
CA LYS A 4 14.26 -13.10 -1.61
C LYS A 4 15.34 -12.44 -0.76
N LEU A 5 16.55 -12.30 -1.31
CA LEU A 5 17.65 -11.62 -0.63
C LEU A 5 17.31 -10.14 -0.39
N PHE A 6 16.87 -9.41 -1.42
CA PHE A 6 16.49 -8.00 -1.25
C PHE A 6 15.27 -7.79 -0.35
N THR A 7 14.30 -8.71 -0.35
CA THR A 7 13.20 -8.67 0.62
C THR A 7 13.72 -8.83 2.04
N LEU A 8 14.65 -9.76 2.27
CA LEU A 8 15.25 -9.99 3.59
C LEU A 8 16.10 -8.79 4.03
N ILE A 9 16.92 -8.24 3.15
CA ILE A 9 17.70 -7.02 3.39
C ILE A 9 16.78 -5.86 3.75
N GLY A 10 15.69 -5.66 2.97
CA GLY A 10 14.70 -4.62 3.27
C GLY A 10 14.09 -4.78 4.66
N MET A 11 13.74 -6.00 5.08
CA MET A 11 13.19 -6.26 6.41
C MET A 11 14.21 -6.06 7.53
N LEU A 12 15.44 -6.50 7.36
CA LEU A 12 16.49 -6.43 8.40
C LEU A 12 17.03 -5.01 8.60
N LEU A 13 17.21 -4.26 7.51
CA LEU A 13 17.77 -2.91 7.56
C LEU A 13 16.70 -1.83 7.82
N LEU A 14 15.41 -2.16 7.64
CA LEU A 14 14.30 -1.24 7.84
C LEU A 14 14.37 -0.50 9.20
N PRO A 15 14.54 -1.15 10.36
CA PRO A 15 14.59 -0.45 11.65
C PRO A 15 15.81 0.49 11.76
N ILE A 16 16.94 0.13 11.18
CA ILE A 16 18.17 0.95 11.21
C ILE A 16 17.96 2.25 10.42
N PHE A 17 17.39 2.15 9.22
CA PHE A 17 17.13 3.32 8.39
C PHE A 17 15.95 4.15 8.88
N LEU A 18 14.97 3.55 9.56
CA LEU A 18 13.93 4.28 10.27
C LEU A 18 14.53 5.17 11.36
N GLN A 19 15.40 4.61 12.22
CA GLN A 19 16.03 5.36 13.31
C GLN A 19 16.95 6.48 12.78
N LYS A 20 17.78 6.19 11.77
CA LYS A 20 18.62 7.21 11.13
C LYS A 20 17.78 8.32 10.48
N GLY A 21 16.72 7.96 9.79
CA GLY A 21 15.84 8.93 9.13
C GLY A 21 15.13 9.84 10.11
N PHE A 22 14.60 9.29 11.20
CA PHE A 22 13.96 10.09 12.25
C PHE A 22 14.92 11.12 12.84
N ASN A 23 16.15 10.72 13.14
CA ASN A 23 17.18 11.61 13.67
C ASN A 23 17.60 12.68 12.65
N SER A 24 17.66 12.35 11.37
CA SER A 24 18.04 13.32 10.32
C SER A 24 16.92 14.32 10.04
N TYR A 25 15.65 13.90 10.10
CA TYR A 25 14.50 14.80 9.92
C TYR A 25 14.34 15.79 11.07
N ALA A 26 14.63 15.38 12.30
CA ALA A 26 14.53 16.24 13.48
C ALA A 26 15.59 17.36 13.51
N THR A 27 16.68 17.22 12.76
CA THR A 27 17.83 18.14 12.82
C THR A 27 18.02 19.02 11.58
N ARG A 28 17.34 18.75 10.47
CA ARG A 28 17.51 19.49 9.21
C ARG A 28 16.19 20.10 8.73
N ALA A 29 16.12 21.44 8.72
CA ALA A 29 15.22 22.14 7.80
C ALA A 29 15.77 21.91 6.38
N THR A 30 15.18 20.99 5.63
CA THR A 30 15.56 20.77 4.24
C THR A 30 15.13 21.98 3.41
N GLU A 31 16.09 22.65 2.76
CA GLU A 31 15.74 23.68 1.79
C GLU A 31 14.87 23.08 0.69
N PHE A 32 13.76 23.75 0.42
CA PHE A 32 12.81 23.29 -0.60
C PHE A 32 13.48 23.33 -1.98
N ASN A 33 13.61 22.17 -2.61
CA ASN A 33 14.19 22.03 -3.95
C ASN A 33 13.18 21.42 -4.92
N TRP A 34 12.74 22.20 -5.90
CA TRP A 34 11.79 21.77 -6.93
C TRP A 34 12.25 20.54 -7.71
N LEU A 35 13.55 20.44 -8.02
CA LEU A 35 14.12 19.30 -8.73
C LEU A 35 13.99 18.02 -7.90
N MET A 36 14.23 18.12 -6.59
CA MET A 36 14.06 17.01 -5.66
C MET A 36 12.61 16.57 -5.57
N LEU A 37 11.66 17.51 -5.49
CA LEU A 37 10.23 17.21 -5.47
C LEU A 37 9.78 16.49 -6.75
N PHE A 38 10.21 16.99 -7.91
CA PHE A 38 9.93 16.37 -9.20
C PHE A 38 10.53 14.96 -9.30
N GLY A 39 11.77 14.77 -8.84
CA GLY A 39 12.43 13.47 -8.78
C GLY A 39 11.70 12.48 -7.87
N LEU A 40 11.24 12.92 -6.70
CA LEU A 40 10.44 12.10 -5.77
C LEU A 40 9.09 11.71 -6.39
N TYR A 41 8.41 12.64 -7.06
CA TYR A 41 7.15 12.36 -7.75
C TYR A 41 7.32 11.35 -8.89
N ALA A 42 8.33 11.52 -9.74
CA ALA A 42 8.63 10.56 -10.81
C ALA A 42 8.98 9.18 -10.26
N SER A 43 9.77 9.13 -9.18
CA SER A 43 10.11 7.88 -8.48
C SER A 43 8.89 7.22 -7.86
N GLN A 44 7.96 8.01 -7.31
CA GLN A 44 6.69 7.51 -6.78
C GLN A 44 5.84 6.84 -7.87
N ILE A 45 5.77 7.45 -9.05
CA ILE A 45 5.10 6.83 -10.21
C ILE A 45 5.74 5.50 -10.56
N ALA A 46 7.07 5.41 -10.58
CA ALA A 46 7.79 4.16 -10.85
C ALA A 46 7.52 3.10 -9.77
N ILE A 47 7.53 3.47 -8.49
CA ILE A 47 7.25 2.56 -7.37
C ILE A 47 5.84 1.97 -7.49
N THR A 48 4.83 2.80 -7.75
CA THR A 48 3.44 2.32 -7.92
C THR A 48 3.29 1.43 -9.15
N MET A 49 3.98 1.74 -10.24
CA MET A 49 4.01 0.89 -11.43
C MET A 49 4.63 -0.49 -11.11
N PHE A 50 5.76 -0.54 -10.42
CA PHE A 50 6.40 -1.80 -10.03
C PHE A 50 5.55 -2.60 -9.04
N HIS A 51 4.84 -1.94 -8.13
CA HIS A 51 3.88 -2.59 -7.24
C HIS A 51 2.81 -3.34 -8.04
N GLU A 52 2.17 -2.69 -9.02
CA GLU A 52 1.16 -3.31 -9.88
C GLU A 52 1.75 -4.41 -10.78
N LEU A 53 2.98 -4.24 -11.26
CA LEU A 53 3.68 -5.29 -12.01
C LEU A 53 3.95 -6.53 -11.14
N GLY A 54 4.11 -6.37 -9.83
CA GLY A 54 4.20 -7.48 -8.88
C GLY A 54 2.93 -8.34 -8.89
N HIS A 55 1.75 -7.72 -8.80
CA HIS A 55 0.46 -8.42 -8.91
C HIS A 55 0.33 -9.11 -10.27
N TYR A 56 0.68 -8.41 -11.34
CA TYR A 56 0.65 -8.91 -12.71
C TYR A 56 1.48 -10.18 -12.89
N TYR A 57 2.71 -10.19 -12.40
CA TYR A 57 3.60 -11.35 -12.53
C TYR A 57 2.99 -12.62 -11.94
N TYR A 58 2.45 -12.55 -10.72
CA TYR A 58 1.84 -13.72 -10.09
C TYR A 58 0.48 -14.06 -10.71
N TYR A 59 -0.26 -13.07 -11.15
CA TYR A 59 -1.54 -13.27 -11.84
C TYR A 59 -1.32 -14.06 -13.14
N GLN A 60 -0.39 -13.64 -14.00
CA GLN A 60 -0.05 -14.36 -15.23
C GLN A 60 0.46 -15.77 -14.97
N LYS A 61 1.21 -15.96 -13.89
CA LYS A 61 1.75 -17.28 -13.53
C LYS A 61 0.66 -18.30 -13.19
N TYR A 62 -0.47 -17.84 -12.65
CA TYR A 62 -1.55 -18.73 -12.17
C TYR A 62 -2.77 -18.75 -13.07
N ILE A 63 -2.97 -17.73 -13.88
CA ILE A 63 -4.11 -17.58 -14.77
C ILE A 63 -3.59 -17.32 -16.19
N THR A 64 -3.67 -18.34 -17.04
CA THR A 64 -3.30 -18.30 -18.47
C THR A 64 -4.37 -17.62 -19.32
N SER A 65 -4.87 -16.47 -18.90
CA SER A 65 -5.96 -15.79 -19.61
C SER A 65 -5.41 -14.65 -20.46
N ASN A 66 -5.74 -14.62 -21.75
CA ASN A 66 -5.46 -13.52 -22.67
C ASN A 66 -6.30 -12.24 -22.34
N LYS A 67 -7.10 -12.25 -21.26
CA LYS A 67 -7.97 -11.14 -20.85
C LYS A 67 -7.34 -10.23 -19.80
N PHE A 68 -6.04 -10.24 -19.68
CA PHE A 68 -5.33 -9.36 -18.75
C PHE A 68 -5.47 -7.90 -19.20
N ARG A 69 -5.73 -7.03 -18.23
CA ARG A 69 -5.74 -5.58 -18.43
C ARG A 69 -4.87 -4.93 -17.37
N PHE A 70 -3.68 -4.55 -17.78
CA PHE A 70 -2.88 -3.56 -17.09
C PHE A 70 -3.25 -2.21 -17.66
N GLY A 71 -3.57 -1.26 -16.80
CA GLY A 71 -3.97 0.06 -17.24
C GLY A 71 -3.35 1.13 -16.34
N PHE A 72 -3.36 2.33 -16.85
CA PHE A 72 -3.06 3.52 -16.06
C PHE A 72 -4.25 4.47 -16.13
N LEU A 73 -4.47 5.21 -15.06
CA LEU A 73 -5.50 6.23 -14.95
C LEU A 73 -4.85 7.50 -14.39
N LEU A 74 -5.05 8.60 -15.10
CA LEU A 74 -4.66 9.91 -14.60
C LEU A 74 -5.84 10.49 -13.82
N ARG A 75 -5.69 10.61 -12.49
CA ARG A 75 -6.74 11.15 -11.62
C ARG A 75 -6.35 12.57 -11.19
N TYR A 76 -7.31 13.50 -11.20
CA TYR A 76 -7.12 14.90 -10.82
C TYR A 76 -6.01 15.63 -11.61
N PHE A 77 -5.76 15.26 -12.87
CA PHE A 77 -4.74 15.79 -13.78
C PHE A 77 -3.27 15.54 -13.39
N PHE A 78 -2.98 15.09 -12.19
CA PHE A 78 -1.59 14.91 -11.73
C PHE A 78 -1.31 13.57 -11.06
N LEU A 79 -2.33 12.82 -10.64
CA LEU A 79 -2.14 11.56 -9.93
C LEU A 79 -2.15 10.38 -10.92
N PHE A 80 -0.98 9.85 -11.24
CA PHE A 80 -0.86 8.62 -12.01
C PHE A 80 -1.15 7.41 -11.12
N MET A 81 -2.22 6.69 -11.45
CA MET A 81 -2.58 5.45 -10.79
C MET A 81 -2.48 4.31 -11.80
N PHE A 82 -1.71 3.30 -11.46
CA PHE A 82 -1.71 2.04 -12.20
C PHE A 82 -2.72 1.10 -11.56
N TYR A 83 -3.29 0.23 -12.35
CA TYR A 83 -4.19 -0.81 -11.84
C TYR A 83 -4.02 -2.11 -12.61
N THR A 84 -4.10 -3.19 -11.88
CA THR A 84 -4.13 -4.55 -12.41
C THR A 84 -5.54 -5.11 -12.21
N ASN A 85 -6.21 -5.43 -13.30
CA ASN A 85 -7.51 -6.09 -13.19
C ASN A 85 -7.30 -7.58 -12.88
N VAL A 86 -7.48 -7.96 -11.62
CA VAL A 86 -7.31 -9.32 -11.09
C VAL A 86 -8.63 -10.10 -11.01
N ASN A 87 -9.56 -9.84 -11.92
CA ASN A 87 -10.79 -10.61 -12.04
C ASN A 87 -10.47 -12.10 -12.26
N PHE A 88 -11.37 -12.99 -11.83
CA PHE A 88 -11.22 -14.45 -11.91
C PHE A 88 -10.29 -15.11 -10.90
N MET A 89 -9.88 -14.42 -9.82
CA MET A 89 -9.11 -15.06 -8.75
C MET A 89 -9.92 -16.09 -7.95
N ASP A 90 -11.24 -16.00 -7.97
CA ASP A 90 -12.15 -16.84 -7.16
C ASP A 90 -12.01 -18.34 -7.46
N HIS A 91 -11.57 -18.69 -8.67
CA HIS A 91 -11.29 -20.08 -9.07
C HIS A 91 -9.95 -20.61 -8.57
N LEU A 92 -9.10 -19.74 -7.99
CA LEU A 92 -7.80 -20.14 -7.46
C LEU A 92 -7.90 -20.58 -6.00
N SER A 93 -7.00 -21.47 -5.57
CA SER A 93 -6.87 -21.78 -4.15
C SER A 93 -6.50 -20.52 -3.35
N LYS A 94 -6.97 -20.41 -2.09
CA LYS A 94 -6.70 -19.27 -1.19
C LYS A 94 -5.21 -18.89 -1.11
N ARG A 95 -4.32 -19.90 -1.11
CA ARG A 95 -2.86 -19.67 -1.10
C ARG A 95 -2.36 -18.94 -2.35
N LYS A 96 -2.94 -19.24 -3.52
CA LYS A 96 -2.57 -18.56 -4.77
C LYS A 96 -3.14 -17.14 -4.83
N GLN A 97 -4.41 -16.97 -4.39
CA GLN A 97 -5.02 -15.64 -4.26
C GLN A 97 -4.20 -14.74 -3.33
N LEU A 98 -3.82 -15.24 -2.14
CA LEU A 98 -2.99 -14.51 -1.18
C LEU A 98 -1.62 -14.11 -1.77
N LYS A 99 -0.98 -14.99 -2.55
CA LYS A 99 0.28 -14.67 -3.22
C LYS A 99 0.14 -13.55 -4.24
N ILE A 100 -0.97 -13.50 -4.98
CA ILE A 100 -1.26 -12.41 -5.91
C ILE A 100 -1.46 -11.11 -5.13
N MET A 101 -2.26 -11.13 -4.05
CA MET A 101 -2.58 -9.92 -3.27
C MET A 101 -1.36 -9.34 -2.53
N ILE A 102 -0.45 -10.17 -2.04
CA ILE A 102 0.76 -9.72 -1.32
C ILE A 102 1.87 -9.29 -2.30
N ALA A 103 1.77 -9.64 -3.56
CA ALA A 103 2.85 -9.45 -4.53
C ALA A 103 3.27 -7.99 -4.71
N GLY A 104 2.33 -7.04 -4.67
CA GLY A 104 2.60 -5.61 -4.72
C GLY A 104 3.46 -5.16 -3.54
N VAL A 105 3.06 -5.51 -2.33
CA VAL A 105 3.83 -5.22 -1.10
C VAL A 105 5.20 -5.91 -1.11
N GLN A 106 5.28 -7.14 -1.60
CA GLN A 106 6.57 -7.84 -1.76
C GLN A 106 7.50 -7.07 -2.71
N THR A 107 6.99 -6.53 -3.80
CA THR A 107 7.78 -5.71 -4.73
C THR A 107 8.29 -4.43 -4.06
N GLN A 108 7.47 -3.76 -3.28
CA GLN A 108 7.86 -2.58 -2.51
C GLN A 108 8.93 -2.90 -1.44
N LEU A 109 8.86 -4.07 -0.80
CA LEU A 109 9.91 -4.55 0.11
C LEU A 109 11.23 -4.81 -0.62
N ILE A 110 11.19 -5.32 -1.85
CA ILE A 110 12.38 -5.48 -2.69
C ILE A 110 12.99 -4.10 -3.01
N ILE A 111 12.17 -3.12 -3.38
CA ILE A 111 12.61 -1.74 -3.63
C ILE A 111 13.24 -1.14 -2.35
N SER A 112 12.62 -1.34 -1.17
CA SER A 112 13.22 -0.93 0.11
C SER A 112 14.60 -1.56 0.33
N GLY A 113 14.77 -2.85 0.04
CA GLY A 113 16.04 -3.55 0.15
C GLY A 113 17.12 -2.98 -0.78
N ILE A 114 16.74 -2.64 -2.01
CA ILE A 114 17.64 -1.98 -2.98
C ILE A 114 18.03 -0.60 -2.47
N LEU A 115 17.08 0.22 -2.04
CA LEU A 115 17.33 1.55 -1.50
C LEU A 115 18.24 1.50 -0.26
N CYS A 116 17.99 0.58 0.67
CA CYS A 116 18.85 0.36 1.83
C CYS A 116 20.27 -0.01 1.42
N THR A 117 20.43 -0.89 0.43
CA THR A 117 21.76 -1.28 -0.08
C THR A 117 22.49 -0.08 -0.69
N VAL A 118 21.81 0.73 -1.50
CA VAL A 118 22.39 1.95 -2.08
C VAL A 118 22.80 2.93 -0.99
N MET A 119 21.96 3.12 0.04
CA MET A 119 22.24 4.04 1.16
C MET A 119 23.41 3.59 2.05
N LEU A 120 23.82 2.32 2.04
CA LEU A 120 25.05 1.88 2.72
C LEU A 120 26.31 2.46 2.05
N PHE A 121 26.28 2.67 0.73
CA PHE A 121 27.42 3.21 -0.03
C PHE A 121 27.32 4.72 -0.21
N LYS A 122 26.14 5.26 -0.43
CA LYS A 122 25.89 6.68 -0.65
C LYS A 122 24.61 7.12 0.04
N THR A 123 24.74 7.76 1.18
CA THR A 123 23.62 8.42 1.85
C THR A 123 23.32 9.75 1.18
N SER A 124 22.06 9.98 0.79
CA SER A 124 21.55 11.28 0.34
C SER A 124 20.14 11.49 0.85
N ASP A 125 19.77 12.74 1.07
CA ASP A 125 18.44 13.10 1.55
C ASP A 125 17.35 12.63 0.56
N PHE A 126 17.65 12.64 -0.74
CA PHE A 126 16.75 12.12 -1.77
C PHE A 126 16.44 10.62 -1.57
N PHE A 127 17.46 9.77 -1.41
CA PHE A 127 17.25 8.34 -1.20
C PHE A 127 16.54 8.04 0.12
N LEU A 128 16.82 8.82 1.15
CA LEU A 128 16.17 8.70 2.44
C LEU A 128 14.67 9.05 2.33
N MET A 129 14.33 10.17 1.69
CA MET A 129 12.93 10.55 1.45
C MET A 129 12.20 9.52 0.58
N LEU A 130 12.85 9.02 -0.46
CA LEU A 130 12.28 7.99 -1.33
C LEU A 130 12.01 6.69 -0.55
N PHE A 131 12.91 6.30 0.34
CA PHE A 131 12.71 5.16 1.24
C PHE A 131 11.49 5.36 2.15
N PHE A 132 11.33 6.54 2.77
CA PHE A 132 10.16 6.84 3.59
C PHE A 132 8.86 6.88 2.79
N LEU A 133 8.88 7.44 1.57
CA LEU A 133 7.71 7.41 0.69
C LEU A 133 7.31 5.97 0.33
N ASN A 134 8.29 5.12 0.00
CA ASN A 134 8.00 3.72 -0.28
C ASN A 134 7.47 2.98 0.96
N LEU A 135 8.03 3.27 2.14
CA LEU A 135 7.54 2.69 3.40
C LEU A 135 6.10 3.14 3.70
N LEU A 136 5.79 4.41 3.51
CA LEU A 136 4.43 4.94 3.67
C LEU A 136 3.45 4.22 2.72
N ASN A 137 3.85 3.98 1.46
CA ASN A 137 3.05 3.20 0.52
C ASN A 137 2.83 1.76 1.01
N ILE A 138 3.85 1.09 1.55
CA ILE A 138 3.70 -0.25 2.14
C ILE A 138 2.66 -0.22 3.26
N VAL A 139 2.77 0.74 4.17
CA VAL A 139 1.83 0.89 5.30
C VAL A 139 0.41 1.12 4.78
N ILE A 140 0.21 2.06 3.86
CA ILE A 140 -1.11 2.37 3.28
C ILE A 140 -1.69 1.15 2.57
N ASN A 141 -0.87 0.39 1.83
CA ASN A 141 -1.32 -0.80 1.12
C ASN A 141 -1.67 -1.96 2.07
N LEU A 142 -1.09 -2.00 3.27
CA LEU A 142 -1.42 -3.01 4.28
C LEU A 142 -2.57 -2.62 5.19
N VAL A 143 -2.98 -1.35 5.20
CA VAL A 143 -4.11 -0.89 6.02
C VAL A 143 -5.40 -1.59 5.60
N PRO A 144 -6.10 -2.30 6.52
CA PRO A 144 -7.29 -3.06 6.18
C PRO A 144 -8.55 -2.21 6.00
N PHE A 145 -8.49 -0.91 6.26
CA PHE A 145 -9.64 0.00 6.29
C PHE A 145 -9.82 0.79 4.98
N ILE A 146 -8.79 0.83 4.15
CA ILE A 146 -8.82 1.45 2.83
C ILE A 146 -8.85 0.32 1.80
N LYS A 147 -9.60 0.47 0.72
CA LYS A 147 -9.72 -0.56 -0.34
C LYS A 147 -8.41 -0.70 -1.15
N THR A 148 -7.35 -1.07 -0.45
CA THR A 148 -6.01 -1.43 -0.95
C THR A 148 -5.78 -2.94 -0.75
N ASP A 149 -4.58 -3.42 -0.95
CA ASP A 149 -4.25 -4.86 -0.83
C ASP A 149 -4.63 -5.45 0.54
N GLY A 150 -4.32 -4.72 1.63
CA GLY A 150 -4.62 -5.14 2.99
C GLY A 150 -6.11 -5.39 3.23
N TYR A 151 -6.96 -4.55 2.65
CA TYR A 151 -8.41 -4.74 2.69
C TYR A 151 -8.85 -6.06 2.04
N TRP A 152 -8.34 -6.35 0.85
CA TRP A 152 -8.68 -7.57 0.12
C TRP A 152 -8.07 -8.82 0.75
N ILE A 153 -6.86 -8.71 1.33
CA ILE A 153 -6.24 -9.79 2.10
C ILE A 153 -7.11 -10.17 3.29
N ILE A 154 -7.59 -9.18 4.06
CA ILE A 154 -8.47 -9.44 5.21
C ILE A 154 -9.80 -10.05 4.75
N ASN A 155 -10.43 -9.54 3.68
CA ASN A 155 -11.64 -10.15 3.12
C ASN A 155 -11.42 -11.63 2.76
N LEU A 156 -10.29 -11.96 2.13
CA LEU A 156 -9.94 -13.34 1.80
C LEU A 156 -9.80 -14.21 3.06
N LEU A 157 -9.16 -13.69 4.12
CA LEU A 157 -8.93 -14.42 5.37
C LEU A 157 -10.22 -14.71 6.15
N ILE A 158 -11.17 -13.76 6.18
CA ILE A 158 -12.47 -13.93 6.84
C ILE A 158 -13.54 -14.58 5.94
N GLU A 159 -13.15 -14.95 4.70
CA GLU A 159 -14.07 -15.54 3.71
C GLU A 159 -15.26 -14.63 3.41
N SER A 160 -15.02 -13.34 3.27
CA SER A 160 -15.98 -12.34 2.85
C SER A 160 -15.63 -11.80 1.45
N GLU A 161 -16.63 -11.52 0.64
CA GLU A 161 -16.43 -10.83 -0.63
C GLU A 161 -16.04 -9.36 -0.43
N ASP A 162 -16.74 -8.67 0.46
CA ASP A 162 -16.50 -7.26 0.84
C ASP A 162 -17.23 -6.99 2.16
N TYR A 163 -16.50 -7.01 3.29
CA TYR A 163 -17.08 -6.84 4.61
C TYR A 163 -17.80 -5.49 4.80
N MET A 164 -17.30 -4.41 4.17
CA MET A 164 -17.95 -3.09 4.24
C MET A 164 -19.24 -3.04 3.42
N LEU A 165 -19.27 -3.74 2.29
CA LEU A 165 -20.50 -3.87 1.50
C LEU A 165 -21.54 -4.73 2.23
N ALA A 166 -21.12 -5.82 2.88
CA ALA A 166 -21.97 -6.65 3.72
C ALA A 166 -22.59 -5.83 4.86
N PHE A 167 -21.78 -5.04 5.57
CA PHE A 167 -22.22 -4.13 6.63
C PHE A 167 -23.22 -3.08 6.12
N LYS A 168 -22.93 -2.44 4.98
CA LYS A 168 -23.84 -1.47 4.34
C LYS A 168 -25.19 -2.09 3.96
N LYS A 169 -25.18 -3.32 3.43
CA LYS A 169 -26.41 -4.04 3.09
C LYS A 169 -27.20 -4.40 4.36
N TRP A 170 -26.52 -4.78 5.44
CA TRP A 170 -27.13 -5.10 6.73
C TRP A 170 -27.80 -3.87 7.38
N ILE A 171 -27.11 -2.74 7.48
CA ILE A 171 -27.69 -1.46 7.99
C ILE A 171 -28.92 -1.06 7.18
N ARG A 172 -28.87 -1.22 5.85
CA ARG A 172 -30.01 -0.90 4.95
C ARG A 172 -31.11 -1.96 4.97
N ARG A 173 -31.04 -2.92 5.88
CA ARG A 173 -31.98 -4.04 6.02
C ARG A 173 -32.18 -4.88 4.73
N LYS A 174 -31.21 -4.83 3.80
CA LYS A 174 -31.23 -5.64 2.57
C LYS A 174 -30.77 -7.08 2.82
N ASN A 175 -29.93 -7.31 3.84
CA ASN A 175 -29.54 -8.61 4.32
C ASN A 175 -30.05 -8.81 5.76
N LYS A 176 -30.60 -9.99 6.06
CA LYS A 176 -31.11 -10.35 7.40
C LYS A 176 -30.01 -10.78 8.36
N SER A 177 -28.87 -11.25 7.84
CA SER A 177 -27.74 -11.73 8.63
C SER A 177 -26.41 -11.20 8.11
N ILE A 178 -25.47 -10.97 9.00
CA ILE A 178 -24.08 -10.61 8.75
C ILE A 178 -23.18 -11.53 9.58
N LYS A 179 -22.01 -11.92 9.08
CA LYS A 179 -21.03 -12.66 9.87
C LYS A 179 -20.47 -11.78 10.99
N ALA A 180 -20.21 -12.37 12.16
CA ALA A 180 -19.64 -11.62 13.29
C ALA A 180 -18.29 -10.99 12.96
N SER A 181 -17.44 -11.67 12.18
CA SER A 181 -16.16 -11.15 11.71
C SER A 181 -16.31 -9.92 10.79
N GLU A 182 -17.29 -9.93 9.88
CA GLU A 182 -17.60 -8.81 9.01
C GLU A 182 -18.09 -7.60 9.81
N LEU A 183 -18.98 -7.85 10.79
CA LEU A 183 -19.50 -6.78 11.65
C LEU A 183 -18.40 -6.13 12.49
N LEU A 184 -17.57 -6.93 13.15
CA LEU A 184 -16.47 -6.44 13.97
C LEU A 184 -15.49 -5.60 13.17
N LEU A 185 -15.05 -6.08 12.00
CA LEU A 185 -14.12 -5.34 11.13
C LEU A 185 -14.74 -4.07 10.58
N ALA A 186 -16.03 -4.11 10.20
CA ALA A 186 -16.72 -2.92 9.71
C ALA A 186 -16.90 -1.87 10.80
N MET A 187 -17.26 -2.26 12.02
CA MET A 187 -17.34 -1.34 13.15
C MET A 187 -15.98 -0.72 13.47
N PHE A 188 -14.93 -1.53 13.52
CA PHE A 188 -13.57 -1.04 13.73
C PHE A 188 -13.13 -0.06 12.62
N ASN A 189 -13.46 -0.36 11.36
CA ASN A 189 -13.21 0.54 10.24
C ASN A 189 -13.91 1.89 10.41
N VAL A 190 -15.20 1.89 10.74
CA VAL A 190 -15.97 3.13 10.98
C VAL A 190 -15.35 3.94 12.12
N VAL A 191 -14.99 3.30 13.24
CA VAL A 191 -14.34 3.96 14.37
C VAL A 191 -12.98 4.55 13.96
N ALA A 192 -12.14 3.79 13.25
CA ALA A 192 -10.83 4.24 12.80
C ALA A 192 -10.93 5.45 11.86
N ILE A 193 -11.83 5.40 10.88
CA ILE A 193 -12.05 6.54 9.95
C ILE A 193 -12.58 7.75 10.70
N THR A 194 -13.54 7.59 11.59
CA THR A 194 -14.10 8.68 12.39
C THR A 194 -13.03 9.34 13.27
N TYR A 195 -12.18 8.53 13.90
CA TYR A 195 -11.05 9.02 14.69
C TYR A 195 -10.07 9.86 13.85
N VAL A 196 -9.67 9.37 12.68
CA VAL A 196 -8.77 10.10 11.77
C VAL A 196 -9.40 11.40 11.30
N LEU A 197 -10.69 11.40 10.97
CA LEU A 197 -11.40 12.62 10.54
C LEU A 197 -11.48 13.65 11.67
N ILE A 198 -11.83 13.24 12.88
CA ILE A 198 -11.91 14.15 14.04
C ILE A 198 -10.55 14.77 14.32
N ASN A 199 -9.48 13.94 14.41
CA ASN A 199 -8.12 14.45 14.66
C ASN A 199 -7.64 15.37 13.53
N GLY A 200 -7.91 15.01 12.27
CA GLY A 200 -7.58 15.87 11.13
C GLY A 200 -8.27 17.23 11.19
N LEU A 201 -9.56 17.25 11.53
CA LEU A 201 -10.31 18.48 11.70
C LEU A 201 -9.80 19.33 12.87
N THR A 202 -9.49 18.71 14.01
CA THR A 202 -8.93 19.43 15.18
C THR A 202 -7.58 20.07 14.87
N GLN A 203 -6.70 19.38 14.14
CA GLN A 203 -5.42 19.94 13.72
C GLN A 203 -5.60 21.11 12.74
N ILE A 204 -6.51 20.99 11.78
CA ILE A 204 -6.82 22.09 10.86
C ILE A 204 -7.32 23.31 11.63
N ILE A 205 -8.25 23.14 12.58
CA ILE A 205 -8.77 24.23 13.41
C ILE A 205 -7.63 24.89 14.20
N GLN A 206 -6.72 24.13 14.79
CA GLN A 206 -5.56 24.65 15.54
C GLN A 206 -4.56 25.45 14.68
N ILE A 207 -4.51 25.18 13.38
CA ILE A 207 -3.64 25.92 12.45
C ILE A 207 -4.25 27.27 12.05
N PHE A 208 -5.57 27.34 11.97
CA PHE A 208 -6.29 28.54 11.46
C PHE A 208 -6.86 29.43 12.55
N PHE A 209 -6.94 28.96 13.79
CA PHE A 209 -7.45 29.68 14.96
C PHE A 209 -6.49 29.56 16.15
#